data_c5fcac75ae4ad45a8db70db27b1497ce
#
_entry.id   c5fcac75ae4ad45a8db70db27b1497ce
#
_cell.length_a   1.000
_cell.length_b   1.000
_cell.length_c   1.000
_cell.angle_alpha   90.00
_cell.angle_beta   90.00
_cell.angle_gamma   90.00
#
_symmetry.space_group_name_H-M   'P 1'
#
loop_
_entity.id
_entity.type
_entity.pdbx_description
1 polymer ?
#
loop_
_entity_poly.entity_id
_entity_poly.type
_entity_poly.pdbx_seq_one_letter_code
_entity_poly.pdbx_strand_id
1 'polypeptide(L)'
;MTPEMIAQTLTDVVGSERIVLSYLFGSFASDRAHSESDIDIAFLPACPMSDVQVWTFKQSLAERLQREVDLINLMSCNTVLRMQIVNEGKKLIGNGFDFDRFEVDTYRMYQDLQLARADNIDAFKQRWKSHSSSK
;
A
#
# COMPACT_ATOMS: atom_id res chain seq x y z
N MET A 1 -1.85 6.17 21.76
CA MET A 1 -1.22 5.25 20.81
C MET A 1 -0.25 6.01 19.92
N THR A 2 0.98 5.54 19.82
CA THR A 2 2.03 6.20 19.04
C THR A 2 2.42 5.33 17.85
N PRO A 3 3.01 5.92 16.79
CA PRO A 3 3.54 5.13 15.67
C PRO A 3 4.55 4.08 16.12
N GLU A 4 5.36 4.37 17.13
CA GLU A 4 6.36 3.45 17.67
C GLU A 4 5.70 2.21 18.28
N MET A 5 4.58 2.37 18.97
CA MET A 5 3.82 1.25 19.52
C MET A 5 3.23 0.37 18.40
N ILE A 6 2.73 1.00 17.35
CA ILE A 6 2.21 0.29 16.19
C ILE A 6 3.34 -0.50 15.50
N ALA A 7 4.49 0.13 15.30
CA ALA A 7 5.66 -0.52 14.71
C ALA A 7 6.12 -1.72 15.53
N GLN A 8 6.21 -1.57 16.83
CA GLN A 8 6.63 -2.64 17.74
C GLN A 8 5.64 -3.81 17.69
N THR A 9 4.35 -3.52 17.72
CA THR A 9 3.31 -4.55 17.67
C THR A 9 3.34 -5.29 16.33
N LEU A 10 3.52 -4.58 15.22
CA LEU A 10 3.65 -5.17 13.90
C LEU A 10 4.86 -6.12 13.84
N THR A 11 6.00 -5.69 14.36
CA THR A 11 7.21 -6.49 14.44
C THR A 11 6.99 -7.75 15.29
N ASP A 12 6.31 -7.61 16.42
CA ASP A 12 6.04 -8.73 17.33
C ASP A 12 5.10 -9.76 16.70
N VAL A 13 4.12 -9.32 15.93
CA VAL A 13 3.11 -10.21 15.32
C VAL A 13 3.65 -10.90 14.08
N VAL A 14 4.28 -10.15 13.18
CA VAL A 14 4.70 -10.66 11.88
C VAL A 14 6.12 -11.23 11.92
N GLY A 15 7.00 -10.61 12.69
CA GLY A 15 8.42 -10.96 12.73
C GLY A 15 9.26 -9.96 11.92
N SER A 16 10.33 -9.44 12.51
CA SER A 16 11.16 -8.41 11.87
C SER A 16 11.80 -8.92 10.57
N GLU A 17 12.16 -10.20 10.49
CA GLU A 17 12.78 -10.81 9.32
C GLU A 17 11.80 -10.98 8.15
N ARG A 18 10.50 -10.85 8.39
CA ARG A 18 9.47 -10.98 7.36
C ARG A 18 9.01 -9.66 6.79
N ILE A 19 9.46 -8.55 7.35
CA ILE A 19 9.05 -7.20 6.94
C ILE A 19 10.25 -6.49 6.33
N VAL A 20 10.17 -6.12 5.05
CA VAL A 20 11.19 -5.29 4.41
C VAL A 20 10.98 -3.84 4.81
N LEU A 21 9.73 -3.37 4.69
CA LEU A 21 9.35 -2.01 5.07
C LEU A 21 7.86 -1.96 5.38
N SER A 22 7.44 -0.89 6.04
CA SER A 22 6.02 -0.63 6.24
C SER A 22 5.73 0.86 6.30
N TYR A 23 4.47 1.19 5.98
CA TYR A 23 3.92 2.54 6.03
C TYR A 23 2.70 2.55 6.93
N LEU A 24 2.52 3.66 7.63
CA LEU A 24 1.28 4.00 8.31
C LEU A 24 0.56 5.02 7.43
N PHE A 25 -0.71 4.76 7.10
CA PHE A 25 -1.45 5.66 6.22
C PHE A 25 -2.85 5.93 6.80
N GLY A 26 -3.68 6.70 6.09
CA GLY A 26 -4.98 7.09 6.59
C GLY A 26 -4.90 8.10 7.72
N SER A 27 -5.83 8.02 8.66
CA SER A 27 -5.98 9.00 9.74
C SER A 27 -4.73 9.16 10.60
N PHE A 28 -4.03 8.06 10.89
CA PHE A 28 -2.84 8.09 11.74
C PHE A 28 -1.64 8.74 11.06
N ALA A 29 -1.58 8.72 9.73
CA ALA A 29 -0.52 9.39 8.99
C ALA A 29 -0.76 10.90 8.87
N SER A 30 -2.01 11.34 8.91
CA SER A 30 -2.41 12.73 8.66
C SER A 30 -2.71 13.53 9.93
N ASP A 31 -2.40 13.01 11.10
CA ASP A 31 -2.67 13.63 12.40
C ASP A 31 -4.17 13.88 12.67
N ARG A 32 -5.05 13.22 11.92
CA ARG A 32 -6.50 13.31 12.11
C ARG A 32 -7.03 12.17 12.97
N ALA A 33 -6.13 11.38 13.53
CA ALA A 33 -6.50 10.22 14.33
C ALA A 33 -7.16 10.64 15.65
N HIS A 34 -8.17 9.88 16.03
CA HIS A 34 -8.82 9.98 17.33
C HIS A 34 -8.94 8.58 17.94
N SER A 35 -9.48 8.47 19.14
CA SER A 35 -9.48 7.22 19.89
C SER A 35 -10.23 6.07 19.20
N GLU A 36 -11.12 6.37 18.25
CA GLU A 36 -11.89 5.37 17.50
C GLU A 36 -11.44 5.19 16.07
N SER A 37 -10.36 5.87 15.66
CA SER A 37 -9.86 5.75 14.28
C SER A 37 -9.31 4.35 14.01
N ASP A 38 -9.58 3.84 12.80
CA ASP A 38 -8.96 2.62 12.31
C ASP A 38 -7.47 2.85 12.06
N ILE A 39 -6.69 1.80 12.20
CA ILE A 39 -5.27 1.85 11.93
C ILE A 39 -5.02 1.21 10.57
N ASP A 40 -4.48 1.99 9.64
CA ASP A 40 -4.19 1.53 8.28
C ASP A 40 -2.67 1.32 8.14
N ILE A 41 -2.28 0.07 7.97
CA ILE A 41 -0.88 -0.34 7.85
C ILE A 41 -0.67 -1.01 6.51
N ALA A 42 0.39 -0.59 5.79
CA ALA A 42 0.86 -1.29 4.60
C ALA A 42 2.26 -1.82 4.87
N PHE A 43 2.54 -3.04 4.43
CA PHE A 43 3.86 -3.63 4.61
C PHE A 43 4.31 -4.37 3.36
N LEU A 44 5.61 -4.37 3.13
CA LEU A 44 6.23 -5.16 2.06
C LEU A 44 6.83 -6.41 2.71
N PRO A 45 6.26 -7.59 2.45
CA PRO A 45 6.82 -8.81 3.01
C PRO A 45 8.12 -9.20 2.31
N ALA A 46 9.02 -9.85 3.04
CA ALA A 46 10.29 -10.34 2.48
C ALA A 46 10.06 -11.50 1.50
N CYS A 47 8.99 -12.25 1.70
CA CYS A 47 8.58 -13.36 0.82
C CYS A 47 7.08 -13.28 0.58
N PRO A 48 6.57 -13.84 -0.53
CA PRO A 48 5.13 -13.84 -0.79
C PRO A 48 4.34 -14.45 0.37
N MET A 49 3.23 -13.81 0.72
CA MET A 49 2.32 -14.26 1.77
C MET A 49 0.95 -14.54 1.18
N SER A 50 0.29 -15.57 1.72
CA SER A 50 -1.09 -15.85 1.35
C SER A 50 -2.04 -14.85 2.00
N ASP A 51 -3.22 -14.69 1.42
CA ASP A 51 -4.28 -13.84 1.99
C ASP A 51 -4.69 -14.29 3.39
N VAL A 52 -4.67 -15.61 3.64
CA VAL A 52 -4.98 -16.18 4.94
C VAL A 52 -3.95 -15.74 6.00
N GLN A 53 -2.67 -15.75 5.64
CA GLN A 53 -1.60 -15.30 6.55
C GLN A 53 -1.77 -13.82 6.87
N VAL A 54 -2.03 -13.00 5.86
CA VAL A 54 -2.26 -11.54 6.06
C VAL A 54 -3.47 -11.32 6.95
N TRP A 55 -4.56 -12.05 6.71
CA TRP A 55 -5.76 -11.96 7.53
C TRP A 55 -5.49 -12.33 8.98
N THR A 56 -4.72 -13.40 9.20
CA THR A 56 -4.36 -13.86 10.56
C THR A 56 -3.56 -12.79 11.30
N PHE A 57 -2.58 -12.18 10.63
CA PHE A 57 -1.79 -11.10 11.22
C PHE A 57 -2.65 -9.87 11.52
N LYS A 58 -3.56 -9.54 10.62
CA LYS A 58 -4.51 -8.44 10.80
C LYS A 58 -5.35 -8.65 12.07
N GLN A 59 -5.88 -9.83 12.27
CA GLN A 59 -6.67 -10.15 13.47
C GLN A 59 -5.85 -10.04 14.76
N SER A 60 -4.62 -10.54 14.72
CA SER A 60 -3.71 -10.44 15.87
C SER A 60 -3.37 -9.00 16.20
N LEU A 61 -3.13 -8.18 15.18
CA LEU A 61 -2.85 -6.75 15.35
C LEU A 61 -4.05 -6.03 15.96
N ALA A 62 -5.24 -6.28 15.44
CA ALA A 62 -6.47 -5.67 15.94
C ALA A 62 -6.71 -6.02 17.41
N GLU A 63 -6.47 -7.26 17.78
CA GLU A 63 -6.61 -7.73 19.16
C GLU A 63 -5.62 -7.03 20.10
N ARG A 64 -4.35 -6.96 19.70
CA ARG A 64 -3.31 -6.35 20.53
C ARG A 64 -3.44 -4.83 20.63
N LEU A 65 -3.82 -4.17 19.54
CA LEU A 65 -3.95 -2.72 19.51
C LEU A 65 -5.32 -2.24 19.98
N GLN A 66 -6.27 -3.15 20.19
CA GLN A 66 -7.63 -2.84 20.65
C GLN A 66 -8.33 -1.85 19.72
N ARG A 67 -8.09 -2.01 18.41
CA ARG A 67 -8.67 -1.18 17.35
C ARG A 67 -8.83 -2.01 16.09
N GLU A 68 -9.70 -1.55 15.20
CA GLU A 68 -9.74 -2.11 13.86
C GLU A 68 -8.46 -1.79 13.11
N VAL A 69 -7.90 -2.79 12.45
CA VAL A 69 -6.67 -2.65 11.67
C VAL A 69 -6.95 -3.09 10.25
N ASP A 70 -6.53 -2.26 9.29
CA ASP A 70 -6.49 -2.64 7.90
C ASP A 70 -5.02 -2.91 7.54
N LEU A 71 -4.73 -4.11 7.07
CA LEU A 71 -3.37 -4.54 6.76
C LEU A 71 -3.25 -4.83 5.27
N ILE A 72 -2.47 -4.02 4.58
CA ILE A 72 -2.29 -4.12 3.13
C ILE A 72 -0.95 -4.76 2.81
N ASN A 73 -0.97 -5.79 1.97
CA ASN A 73 0.23 -6.42 1.42
C ASN A 73 0.66 -5.66 0.17
N LEU A 74 1.76 -4.91 0.27
CA LEU A 74 2.27 -4.08 -0.83
C LEU A 74 2.79 -4.89 -2.01
N MET A 75 3.05 -6.18 -1.82
CA MET A 75 3.48 -7.06 -2.91
C MET A 75 2.31 -7.40 -3.85
N SER A 76 1.09 -7.43 -3.33
CA SER A 76 -0.09 -7.87 -4.07
C SER A 76 -1.16 -6.81 -4.28
N CYS A 77 -1.05 -5.63 -3.68
CA CYS A 77 -2.02 -4.56 -3.88
C CYS A 77 -1.87 -3.94 -5.27
N ASN A 78 -2.93 -3.25 -5.74
CA ASN A 78 -2.86 -2.62 -7.05
C ASN A 78 -1.93 -1.41 -7.06
N THR A 79 -1.48 -1.04 -8.25
CA THR A 79 -0.49 0.02 -8.45
C THR A 79 -0.98 1.39 -7.98
N VAL A 80 -2.27 1.69 -8.16
CA VAL A 80 -2.85 2.98 -7.76
C VAL A 80 -2.82 3.13 -6.25
N LEU A 81 -3.22 2.09 -5.52
CA LEU A 81 -3.17 2.10 -4.06
C LEU A 81 -1.74 2.19 -3.55
N ARG A 82 -0.83 1.43 -4.18
CA ARG A 82 0.60 1.45 -3.85
C ARG A 82 1.17 2.86 -4.00
N MET A 83 0.84 3.55 -5.10
CA MET A 83 1.28 4.92 -5.36
C MET A 83 0.72 5.90 -4.33
N GLN A 84 -0.55 5.73 -3.97
CA GLN A 84 -1.18 6.56 -2.95
C GLN A 84 -0.49 6.41 -1.60
N ILE A 85 -0.16 5.18 -1.22
CA ILE A 85 0.55 4.90 0.05
C ILE A 85 1.94 5.53 0.06
N VAL A 86 2.68 5.42 -1.05
CA VAL A 86 4.01 6.04 -1.18
C VAL A 86 3.93 7.56 -1.03
N ASN A 87 2.91 8.19 -1.63
CA ASN A 87 2.78 9.65 -1.60
C ASN A 87 2.27 10.18 -0.25
N GLU A 88 1.36 9.48 0.38
CA GLU A 88 0.64 9.97 1.56
C GLU A 88 1.01 9.25 2.84
N GLY A 89 1.61 8.06 2.75
CA GLY A 89 1.95 7.25 3.90
C GLY A 89 3.15 7.78 4.67
N LYS A 90 3.16 7.47 5.96
CA LYS A 90 4.27 7.78 6.85
C LYS A 90 5.11 6.51 7.00
N LYS A 91 6.41 6.62 6.76
CA LYS A 91 7.35 5.51 6.92
C LYS A 91 7.35 5.02 8.36
N LEU A 92 7.16 3.72 8.56
CA LEU A 92 7.01 3.14 9.88
C LEU A 92 8.19 2.22 10.23
N ILE A 93 8.46 1.22 9.40
CA ILE A 93 9.56 0.27 9.58
C ILE A 93 10.33 0.18 8.27
N GLY A 94 11.65 0.09 8.34
CA GLY A 94 12.50 -0.10 7.17
C GLY A 94 13.68 0.86 7.15
N ASN A 95 14.64 0.57 6.25
CA ASN A 95 15.80 1.44 6.05
C ASN A 95 15.62 2.29 4.78
N GLY A 96 16.42 3.35 4.67
CA GLY A 96 16.30 4.30 3.57
C GLY A 96 16.49 3.68 2.20
N PHE A 97 17.40 2.72 2.08
CA PHE A 97 17.66 2.04 0.80
C PHE A 97 16.43 1.28 0.32
N ASP A 98 15.79 0.52 1.21
CA ASP A 98 14.61 -0.26 0.85
C ASP A 98 13.43 0.63 0.50
N PHE A 99 13.22 1.73 1.23
CA PHE A 99 12.18 2.70 0.90
C PHE A 99 12.42 3.35 -0.45
N ASP A 100 13.63 3.79 -0.73
CA ASP A 100 13.98 4.44 -2.00
C ASP A 100 13.74 3.49 -3.17
N ARG A 101 14.17 2.25 -3.04
CA ARG A 101 13.99 1.24 -4.07
C ARG A 101 12.50 0.95 -4.31
N PHE A 102 11.74 0.79 -3.24
CA PHE A 102 10.31 0.54 -3.32
C PHE A 102 9.58 1.70 -4.00
N GLU A 103 9.94 2.94 -3.65
CA GLU A 103 9.33 4.14 -4.22
C GLU A 103 9.65 4.28 -5.70
N VAL A 104 10.90 4.05 -6.09
CA VAL A 104 11.30 4.07 -7.51
C VAL A 104 10.54 3.01 -8.30
N ASP A 105 10.46 1.80 -7.79
CA ASP A 105 9.71 0.72 -8.45
C ASP A 105 8.24 1.08 -8.59
N THR A 106 7.66 1.69 -7.57
CA THR A 106 6.26 2.13 -7.56
C THR A 106 6.01 3.20 -8.62
N TYR A 107 6.89 4.20 -8.72
CA TYR A 107 6.78 5.25 -9.74
C TYR A 107 6.87 4.67 -11.15
N ARG A 108 7.76 3.70 -11.37
CA ARG A 108 7.86 3.00 -12.65
C ARG A 108 6.58 2.26 -13.00
N MET A 109 6.06 1.50 -12.06
CA MET A 109 4.80 0.75 -12.25
C MET A 109 3.65 1.71 -12.58
N TYR A 110 3.60 2.83 -11.88
CA TYR A 110 2.56 3.84 -12.10
C TYR A 110 2.69 4.49 -13.48
N GLN A 111 3.90 4.83 -13.90
CA GLN A 111 4.15 5.37 -15.24
C GLN A 111 3.74 4.38 -16.33
N ASP A 112 4.11 3.10 -16.17
CA ASP A 112 3.71 2.05 -17.10
C ASP A 112 2.19 1.93 -17.21
N LEU A 113 1.50 2.03 -16.07
CA LEU A 113 0.04 1.98 -16.01
C LEU A 113 -0.58 3.19 -16.74
N GLN A 114 -0.03 4.39 -16.56
CA GLN A 114 -0.52 5.60 -17.23
C GLN A 114 -0.31 5.52 -18.73
N LEU A 115 0.84 5.03 -19.17
CA LEU A 115 1.12 4.84 -20.61
C LEU A 115 0.17 3.82 -21.22
N ALA A 116 -0.09 2.71 -20.55
CA ALA A 116 -1.03 1.70 -21.02
C ALA A 116 -2.44 2.27 -21.13
N ARG A 117 -2.88 3.07 -20.16
CA ARG A 117 -4.18 3.74 -20.20
C ARG A 117 -4.25 4.76 -21.33
N ALA A 118 -3.20 5.53 -21.55
CA ALA A 118 -3.15 6.50 -22.63
C ALA A 118 -3.25 5.81 -23.98
N ASP A 119 -2.50 4.73 -24.19
CA ASP A 119 -2.57 3.93 -25.42
C ASP A 119 -3.95 3.35 -25.65
N ASN A 120 -4.58 2.83 -24.62
CA ASN A 120 -5.94 2.29 -24.69
C ASN A 120 -6.97 3.37 -25.05
N ILE A 121 -6.83 4.55 -24.46
CA ILE A 121 -7.72 5.69 -24.76
C ILE A 121 -7.52 6.16 -26.19
N ASP A 122 -6.28 6.27 -26.65
CA ASP A 122 -5.99 6.67 -28.02
C ASP A 122 -6.50 5.66 -29.03
N ALA A 123 -6.34 4.36 -28.77
CA ALA A 123 -6.88 3.31 -29.61
C ALA A 123 -8.40 3.39 -29.69
N PHE A 124 -9.07 3.63 -28.54
CA PHE A 124 -10.51 3.80 -28.50
C PHE A 124 -10.95 5.03 -29.29
N LYS A 125 -10.28 6.15 -29.13
CA LYS A 125 -10.59 7.38 -29.86
C LYS A 125 -10.40 7.21 -31.36
N GLN A 126 -9.37 6.51 -31.79
CA GLN A 126 -9.13 6.23 -33.21
C GLN A 126 -10.25 5.37 -33.80
N ARG A 127 -10.68 4.34 -33.08
CA ARG A 127 -11.81 3.50 -33.52
C ARG A 127 -13.08 4.33 -33.63
N TRP A 128 -13.34 5.18 -32.66
CA TRP A 128 -14.51 6.05 -32.65
C TRP A 128 -14.50 7.02 -33.83
N LYS A 129 -13.36 7.63 -34.10
CA LYS A 129 -13.19 8.54 -35.26
C LYS A 129 -13.41 7.82 -36.56
N SER A 130 -12.90 6.60 -36.71
CA SER A 130 -13.11 5.79 -37.92
C SER A 130 -14.60 5.48 -38.12
N HIS A 131 -15.29 5.18 -37.02
CA HIS A 131 -16.74 4.93 -37.05
C HIS A 131 -17.50 6.19 -37.43
N SER A 132 -17.11 7.34 -36.91
CA SER A 132 -17.74 8.62 -37.21
C SER A 132 -17.48 9.09 -38.65
N SER A 133 -16.26 8.84 -39.15
CA SER A 133 -15.90 9.26 -40.50
C SER A 133 -16.49 8.38 -41.60
N SER A 134 -17.00 7.23 -41.25
CA SER A 134 -17.66 6.33 -42.20
C SER A 134 -19.08 6.76 -42.52
N LYS A 135 -19.54 7.79 -41.91
CA LYS A 135 -20.83 8.42 -42.26
C LYS A 135 -20.74 9.22 -43.56
#